data_9f282f33d089915dd5c80d615ebc3f78
#
_entry.id   9f282f33d089915dd5c80d615ebc3f78
#
_cell.length_a   1.000
_cell.length_b   1.000
_cell.length_c   1.000
_cell.angle_alpha   90.00
_cell.angle_beta   90.00
_cell.angle_gamma   90.00
#
_symmetry.space_group_name_H-M   'P 1'
#
loop_
_entity.id
_entity.type
_entity.pdbx_description
1 polymer ?
#
loop_
_entity_poly.entity_id
_entity_poly.type
_entity_poly.pdbx_seq_one_letter_code
_entity_poly.pdbx_strand_id
1 'polypeptide(L)'
;GLAVMAELPLVVVDVQRGGPSTGLPTKTEQTDLLQAVYGRNGECPAVVLAASTSANCFQFAYEAAKIALENMTPVVLLTDTYLANGTALWRIPKMAELPEIKPQSVPEELKGKYSVSLRDENNIRYWATPGMEGYEHRNIGLERDSVKGSISTNPENHEKMTLARQAKVNQVANKIPELKVIGNVKSDTLLVGWGSTEGHIHAAADELGCAMAHFNYINPLPKNTAEVLKSYKRVIVCELNNGQFASLLRSKVSGVNLLQVNSMKGQPFQVEDIVKSVKAL
;
A
#
# COMPACT_ATOMS: atom_id res chain seq x y z
N GLY A 1 -3.22 -1.55 14.77
CA GLY A 1 -2.08 -1.78 15.68
C GLY A 1 -2.13 -3.16 16.32
N LEU A 2 -3.28 -3.56 16.84
CA LEU A 2 -3.46 -4.91 17.40
C LEU A 2 -3.20 -6.00 16.35
N ALA A 3 -3.70 -5.85 15.13
CA ALA A 3 -3.48 -6.82 14.06
C ALA A 3 -2.00 -6.91 13.65
N VAL A 4 -1.26 -5.79 13.64
CA VAL A 4 0.19 -5.79 13.41
C VAL A 4 0.93 -6.50 14.53
N MET A 5 0.61 -6.21 15.80
CA MET A 5 1.26 -6.84 16.96
C MET A 5 0.97 -8.34 17.03
N ALA A 6 -0.27 -8.75 16.82
CA ALA A 6 -0.69 -10.15 16.82
C ALA A 6 -0.37 -10.88 15.49
N GLU A 7 0.07 -10.13 14.48
CA GLU A 7 0.36 -10.63 13.12
C GLU A 7 -0.81 -11.41 12.53
N LEU A 8 -1.95 -10.74 12.48
CA LEU A 8 -3.18 -11.28 11.93
C LEU A 8 -3.43 -10.72 10.53
N PRO A 9 -3.89 -11.54 9.58
CA PRO A 9 -4.35 -11.06 8.30
C PRO A 9 -5.61 -10.21 8.49
N LEU A 10 -5.59 -9.00 7.95
CA LEU A 10 -6.70 -8.06 7.99
C LEU A 10 -6.65 -7.18 6.75
N VAL A 11 -7.77 -6.97 6.11
CA VAL A 11 -7.92 -5.94 5.06
C VAL A 11 -8.80 -4.82 5.60
N VAL A 12 -8.29 -3.60 5.56
CA VAL A 12 -9.03 -2.38 5.88
C VAL A 12 -9.22 -1.61 4.59
N VAL A 13 -10.46 -1.44 4.15
CA VAL A 13 -10.78 -0.59 3.01
C VAL A 13 -11.12 0.80 3.54
N ASP A 14 -10.32 1.78 3.14
CA ASP A 14 -10.49 3.19 3.49
C ASP A 14 -10.99 3.95 2.26
N VAL A 15 -12.24 4.41 2.35
CA VAL A 15 -12.88 5.19 1.28
C VAL A 15 -12.72 6.67 1.60
N GLN A 16 -11.63 7.25 1.12
CA GLN A 16 -11.21 8.61 1.42
C GLN A 16 -12.22 9.65 0.94
N ARG A 17 -12.32 10.74 1.68
CA ARG A 17 -13.10 11.92 1.32
C ARG A 17 -12.45 13.18 1.84
N GLY A 18 -12.92 14.36 1.40
CA GLY A 18 -12.46 15.63 1.94
C GLY A 18 -12.65 15.71 3.46
N GLY A 19 -11.53 15.90 4.18
CA GLY A 19 -11.46 16.05 5.64
C GLY A 19 -11.20 17.50 6.04
N PRO A 20 -10.84 17.76 7.32
CA PRO A 20 -10.84 16.81 8.44
C PRO A 20 -12.24 16.51 8.98
N SER A 21 -12.34 15.48 9.84
CA SER A 21 -13.61 15.00 10.42
C SER A 21 -14.64 14.68 9.33
N THR A 22 -15.89 15.16 9.45
CA THR A 22 -16.91 15.02 8.40
C THR A 22 -16.54 15.81 7.14
N GLY A 23 -15.82 16.91 7.28
CA GLY A 23 -15.25 17.71 6.20
C GLY A 23 -16.24 18.01 5.08
N LEU A 24 -15.93 17.50 3.89
CA LEU A 24 -16.79 17.57 2.70
C LEU A 24 -17.39 16.17 2.43
N PRO A 25 -18.56 15.81 2.98
CA PRO A 25 -19.17 14.52 2.75
C PRO A 25 -19.42 14.30 1.25
N THR A 26 -19.21 13.07 0.77
CA THR A 26 -19.36 12.67 -0.65
C THR A 26 -18.42 13.37 -1.65
N LYS A 27 -17.45 14.13 -1.18
CA LYS A 27 -16.47 14.84 -2.04
C LYS A 27 -15.12 14.14 -1.97
N THR A 28 -14.49 13.95 -3.14
CA THR A 28 -13.26 13.18 -3.22
C THR A 28 -12.03 14.01 -2.88
N GLU A 29 -11.19 13.44 -2.04
CA GLU A 29 -9.79 13.84 -1.80
C GLU A 29 -8.98 12.60 -1.43
N GLN A 30 -7.66 12.72 -1.50
CA GLN A 30 -6.72 11.65 -1.12
C GLN A 30 -6.07 12.01 0.23
N THR A 31 -6.90 12.08 1.29
CA THR A 31 -6.53 12.70 2.58
C THR A 31 -5.80 11.79 3.54
N ASP A 32 -5.91 10.46 3.37
CA ASP A 32 -5.61 9.51 4.45
C ASP A 32 -4.33 8.70 4.22
N LEU A 33 -3.53 9.05 3.17
CA LEU A 33 -2.32 8.30 2.80
C LEU A 33 -1.31 8.25 3.94
N LEU A 34 -0.95 9.40 4.54
CA LEU A 34 0.02 9.41 5.64
C LEU A 34 -0.54 8.75 6.90
N GLN A 35 -1.84 8.85 7.15
CA GLN A 35 -2.50 8.11 8.21
C GLN A 35 -2.43 6.61 7.97
N ALA A 36 -2.69 6.14 6.75
CA ALA A 36 -2.57 4.73 6.38
C ALA A 36 -1.14 4.20 6.54
N VAL A 37 -0.13 5.01 6.22
CA VAL A 37 1.28 4.60 6.33
C VAL A 37 1.81 4.76 7.76
N TYR A 38 1.54 5.88 8.44
CA TYR A 38 2.18 6.26 9.71
C TYR A 38 1.23 6.48 10.88
N GLY A 39 -0.09 6.47 10.68
CA GLY A 39 -1.09 6.93 11.65
C GLY A 39 -1.34 6.03 12.86
N ARG A 40 -0.40 5.16 13.21
CA ARG A 40 -0.48 4.28 14.39
C ARG A 40 0.65 4.58 15.35
N ASN A 41 0.48 4.21 16.63
CA ASN A 41 1.55 4.35 17.61
C ASN A 41 2.62 3.27 17.42
N GLY A 42 3.86 3.60 17.79
CA GLY A 42 5.03 2.72 17.70
C GLY A 42 5.43 2.36 16.27
N GLU A 43 6.36 1.43 16.12
CA GLU A 43 6.79 0.89 14.84
C GLU A 43 5.74 -0.14 14.35
N CYS A 44 4.78 0.35 13.59
CA CYS A 44 3.60 -0.40 13.20
C CYS A 44 3.47 -0.50 11.66
N PRO A 45 4.32 -1.29 11.00
CA PRO A 45 4.33 -1.40 9.56
C PRO A 45 3.06 -2.09 9.03
N ALA A 46 2.51 -1.55 7.96
CA ALA A 46 1.39 -2.14 7.23
C ALA A 46 1.60 -2.00 5.73
N VAL A 47 1.06 -2.93 4.96
CA VAL A 47 1.01 -2.79 3.51
C VAL A 47 -0.09 -1.81 3.15
N VAL A 48 0.18 -0.89 2.21
CA VAL A 48 -0.78 0.10 1.73
C VAL A 48 -0.89 0.01 0.22
N LEU A 49 -2.09 -0.23 -0.26
CA LEU A 49 -2.46 -0.28 -1.67
C LEU A 49 -3.43 0.84 -2.00
N ALA A 50 -3.52 1.23 -3.27
CA ALA A 50 -4.50 2.22 -3.73
C ALA A 50 -5.12 1.77 -5.05
N ALA A 51 -6.44 1.62 -5.09
CA ALA A 51 -7.16 1.39 -6.34
C ALA A 51 -7.20 2.68 -7.18
N SER A 52 -7.19 2.55 -8.49
CA SER A 52 -7.15 3.70 -9.41
C SER A 52 -8.40 3.83 -10.30
N THR A 53 -9.18 2.76 -10.44
CA THR A 53 -10.43 2.78 -11.20
C THR A 53 -11.50 1.98 -10.46
N SER A 54 -12.77 2.28 -10.70
CA SER A 54 -13.88 1.48 -10.15
C SER A 54 -13.79 0.00 -10.59
N ALA A 55 -13.28 -0.25 -11.80
CA ALA A 55 -13.09 -1.61 -12.31
C ALA A 55 -11.99 -2.39 -11.57
N ASN A 56 -10.88 -1.75 -11.18
CA ASN A 56 -9.79 -2.45 -10.51
C ASN A 56 -9.93 -2.51 -8.96
N CYS A 57 -10.98 -1.91 -8.39
CA CYS A 57 -11.26 -2.06 -6.96
C CYS A 57 -11.39 -3.53 -6.54
N PHE A 58 -12.02 -4.37 -7.37
CA PHE A 58 -12.09 -5.82 -7.12
C PHE A 58 -10.70 -6.46 -7.12
N GLN A 59 -9.89 -6.15 -8.12
CA GLN A 59 -8.54 -6.72 -8.24
C GLN A 59 -7.69 -6.36 -7.02
N PHE A 60 -7.73 -5.08 -6.58
CA PHE A 60 -6.95 -4.65 -5.43
C PHE A 60 -7.51 -5.13 -4.10
N ALA A 61 -8.84 -5.37 -3.99
CA ALA A 61 -9.41 -6.04 -2.82
C ALA A 61 -8.93 -7.51 -2.73
N TYR A 62 -8.90 -8.21 -3.86
CA TYR A 62 -8.36 -9.57 -3.94
C TYR A 62 -6.86 -9.61 -3.63
N GLU A 63 -6.08 -8.72 -4.21
CA GLU A 63 -4.63 -8.60 -3.96
C GLU A 63 -4.34 -8.26 -2.49
N ALA A 64 -5.13 -7.36 -1.88
CA ALA A 64 -5.02 -7.03 -0.47
C ALA A 64 -5.26 -8.26 0.42
N ALA A 65 -6.29 -9.06 0.11
CA ALA A 65 -6.57 -10.30 0.83
C ALA A 65 -5.45 -11.32 0.65
N LYS A 66 -4.93 -11.47 -0.56
CA LYS A 66 -3.80 -12.35 -0.88
C LYS A 66 -2.56 -11.96 -0.08
N ILE A 67 -2.15 -10.68 -0.14
CA ILE A 67 -0.99 -10.18 0.60
C ILE A 67 -1.19 -10.37 2.10
N ALA A 68 -2.38 -10.04 2.64
CA ALA A 68 -2.66 -10.18 4.07
C ALA A 68 -2.51 -11.63 4.56
N LEU A 69 -3.09 -12.57 3.83
CA LEU A 69 -3.08 -13.99 4.18
C LEU A 69 -1.69 -14.63 4.00
N GLU A 70 -1.01 -14.32 2.90
CA GLU A 70 0.30 -14.91 2.60
C GLU A 70 1.44 -14.30 3.44
N ASN A 71 1.25 -13.11 4.01
CA ASN A 71 2.29 -12.44 4.80
C ASN A 71 1.90 -12.24 6.27
N MET A 72 0.74 -12.74 6.71
CA MET A 72 0.26 -12.61 8.09
C MET A 72 0.39 -11.16 8.61
N THR A 73 -0.19 -10.21 7.88
CA THR A 73 -0.06 -8.77 8.15
C THR A 73 -1.32 -8.02 7.71
N PRO A 74 -1.67 -6.91 8.37
CA PRO A 74 -2.74 -6.05 7.85
C PRO A 74 -2.34 -5.36 6.55
N VAL A 75 -3.34 -5.18 5.69
CA VAL A 75 -3.26 -4.40 4.46
C VAL A 75 -4.32 -3.32 4.48
N VAL A 76 -3.95 -2.08 4.20
CA VAL A 76 -4.88 -0.97 4.00
C VAL A 76 -5.05 -0.77 2.49
N LEU A 77 -6.28 -0.83 2.02
CA LEU A 77 -6.65 -0.52 0.64
C LEU A 77 -7.31 0.86 0.60
N LEU A 78 -6.61 1.82 0.05
CA LEU A 78 -7.12 3.16 -0.19
C LEU A 78 -7.96 3.19 -1.46
N THR A 79 -9.18 3.64 -1.32
CA THR A 79 -10.07 4.07 -2.40
C THR A 79 -10.52 5.49 -2.09
N ASP A 80 -11.41 6.07 -2.85
CA ASP A 80 -11.99 7.36 -2.54
C ASP A 80 -13.42 7.51 -3.09
N THR A 81 -14.04 8.62 -2.77
CA THR A 81 -15.42 8.91 -3.14
C THR A 81 -15.63 8.99 -4.66
N TYR A 82 -14.61 9.36 -5.44
CA TYR A 82 -14.70 9.36 -6.91
C TYR A 82 -14.86 7.93 -7.45
N LEU A 83 -14.07 6.99 -6.95
CA LEU A 83 -14.19 5.58 -7.33
C LEU A 83 -15.50 4.96 -6.83
N ALA A 84 -15.92 5.32 -5.61
CA ALA A 84 -17.12 4.77 -4.98
C ALA A 84 -18.42 5.22 -5.67
N ASN A 85 -18.46 6.43 -6.23
CA ASN A 85 -19.61 6.97 -6.96
C ASN A 85 -19.49 6.80 -8.48
N GLY A 86 -18.31 6.39 -8.97
CA GLY A 86 -18.05 6.16 -10.38
C GLY A 86 -18.63 4.82 -10.86
N THR A 87 -18.86 4.74 -12.16
CA THR A 87 -19.24 3.50 -12.83
C THR A 87 -18.27 3.20 -13.96
N ALA A 88 -17.96 1.93 -14.15
CA ALA A 88 -17.09 1.47 -15.23
C ALA A 88 -17.62 0.14 -15.78
N LEU A 89 -17.41 -0.09 -17.07
CA LEU A 89 -17.58 -1.42 -17.62
C LEU A 89 -16.55 -2.36 -17.01
N TRP A 90 -17.02 -3.44 -16.41
CA TRP A 90 -16.15 -4.42 -15.77
C TRP A 90 -16.58 -5.84 -16.13
N ARG A 91 -15.62 -6.65 -16.54
CA ARG A 91 -15.84 -8.06 -16.80
C ARG A 91 -15.61 -8.85 -15.52
N ILE A 92 -16.61 -9.59 -15.07
CA ILE A 92 -16.48 -10.52 -13.92
C ILE A 92 -15.40 -11.56 -14.27
N PRO A 93 -14.30 -11.65 -13.50
CA PRO A 93 -13.27 -12.64 -13.75
C PRO A 93 -13.78 -14.04 -13.41
N LYS A 94 -13.28 -15.05 -14.12
CA LYS A 94 -13.51 -16.43 -13.74
C LYS A 94 -12.62 -16.78 -12.54
N MET A 95 -13.09 -17.62 -11.63
CA MET A 95 -12.30 -18.06 -10.47
C MET A 95 -10.93 -18.65 -10.88
N ALA A 96 -10.88 -19.38 -11.99
CA ALA A 96 -9.64 -19.95 -12.50
C ALA A 96 -8.63 -18.92 -13.05
N GLU A 97 -9.07 -17.67 -13.27
CA GLU A 97 -8.21 -16.56 -13.72
C GLU A 97 -7.57 -15.81 -12.54
N LEU A 98 -8.09 -16.04 -11.32
CA LEU A 98 -7.57 -15.37 -10.12
C LEU A 98 -6.33 -16.10 -9.60
N PRO A 99 -5.27 -15.37 -9.17
CA PRO A 99 -4.09 -15.98 -8.55
C PRO A 99 -4.49 -16.77 -7.30
N GLU A 100 -3.93 -17.96 -7.13
CA GLU A 100 -4.16 -18.74 -5.93
C GLU A 100 -3.64 -18.01 -4.68
N ILE A 101 -4.42 -18.04 -3.60
CA ILE A 101 -3.99 -17.53 -2.30
C ILE A 101 -3.42 -18.70 -1.49
N LYS A 102 -2.15 -18.59 -1.10
CA LYS A 102 -1.43 -19.63 -0.34
C LYS A 102 -1.02 -19.11 1.04
N PRO A 103 -1.89 -19.19 2.04
CA PRO A 103 -1.53 -18.81 3.40
C PRO A 103 -0.34 -19.64 3.89
N GLN A 104 0.48 -19.04 4.76
CA GLN A 104 1.64 -19.70 5.37
C GLN A 104 1.17 -20.80 6.35
N SER A 105 1.07 -22.03 5.86
CA SER A 105 0.67 -23.17 6.69
C SER A 105 1.75 -23.54 7.71
N VAL A 106 1.32 -24.07 8.87
CA VAL A 106 2.25 -24.58 9.88
C VAL A 106 2.82 -25.94 9.44
N PRO A 107 4.15 -26.15 9.50
CA PRO A 107 4.78 -27.43 9.23
C PRO A 107 4.35 -28.53 10.23
N GLU A 108 4.22 -29.77 9.75
CA GLU A 108 3.76 -30.89 10.59
C GLU A 108 4.76 -31.24 11.69
N GLU A 109 6.05 -31.04 11.46
CA GLU A 109 7.11 -31.26 12.46
C GLU A 109 7.01 -30.33 13.68
N LEU A 110 6.19 -29.29 13.61
CA LEU A 110 5.92 -28.40 14.74
C LEU A 110 4.75 -28.86 15.61
N LYS A 111 4.09 -29.97 15.28
CA LYS A 111 3.00 -30.52 16.08
C LYS A 111 3.48 -30.84 17.51
N GLY A 112 2.72 -30.40 18.50
CA GLY A 112 3.06 -30.55 19.93
C GLY A 112 4.14 -29.62 20.47
N LYS A 113 4.80 -28.85 19.61
CA LYS A 113 5.85 -27.84 19.99
C LYS A 113 5.70 -26.50 19.30
N TYR A 114 4.54 -26.24 18.69
CA TYR A 114 4.24 -25.01 18.01
C TYR A 114 4.24 -23.82 18.97
N SER A 115 4.78 -22.70 18.50
CA SER A 115 4.67 -21.41 19.16
C SER A 115 4.19 -20.37 18.13
N VAL A 116 3.32 -19.50 18.57
CA VAL A 116 2.76 -18.40 17.75
C VAL A 116 3.82 -17.42 17.22
N SER A 117 5.03 -17.44 17.75
CA SER A 117 6.15 -16.61 17.28
C SER A 117 7.03 -17.26 16.22
N LEU A 118 6.83 -18.55 15.95
CA LEU A 118 7.63 -19.26 14.94
C LEU A 118 7.34 -18.74 13.54
N ARG A 119 8.40 -18.57 12.76
CA ARG A 119 8.41 -17.90 11.45
C ARG A 119 9.25 -18.68 10.45
N ASP A 120 8.97 -18.47 9.18
CA ASP A 120 9.85 -18.90 8.09
C ASP A 120 11.06 -17.95 7.93
N GLU A 121 11.91 -18.22 6.94
CA GLU A 121 13.08 -17.43 6.58
C GLU A 121 12.73 -16.00 6.10
N ASN A 122 11.48 -15.77 5.72
CA ASN A 122 10.95 -14.46 5.29
C ASN A 122 10.29 -13.68 6.44
N ASN A 123 10.47 -14.10 7.67
CA ASN A 123 9.83 -13.53 8.86
C ASN A 123 8.29 -13.62 8.86
N ILE A 124 7.71 -14.51 8.06
CA ILE A 124 6.26 -14.74 8.03
C ILE A 124 5.92 -15.78 9.10
N ARG A 125 5.02 -15.42 9.99
CA ARG A 125 4.53 -16.31 11.05
C ARG A 125 3.77 -17.49 10.44
N TYR A 126 4.06 -18.71 10.89
CA TYR A 126 3.24 -19.86 10.55
C TYR A 126 1.83 -19.73 11.11
N TRP A 127 0.85 -20.13 10.34
CA TRP A 127 -0.54 -20.01 10.72
C TRP A 127 -1.13 -21.38 11.07
N ALA A 128 -1.24 -21.63 12.38
CA ALA A 128 -2.09 -22.69 12.90
C ALA A 128 -3.51 -22.12 13.09
N THR A 129 -4.48 -22.72 12.43
CA THR A 129 -5.88 -22.29 12.52
C THR A 129 -6.56 -22.91 13.74
N PRO A 130 -7.58 -22.25 14.32
CA PRO A 130 -8.35 -22.81 15.43
C PRO A 130 -8.92 -24.20 15.10
N GLY A 131 -8.76 -25.15 16.02
CA GLY A 131 -9.22 -26.55 15.86
C GLY A 131 -8.15 -27.50 15.31
N MET A 132 -6.95 -27.04 14.95
CA MET A 132 -5.83 -27.92 14.59
C MET A 132 -5.25 -28.58 15.85
N GLU A 133 -5.44 -29.90 15.97
CA GLU A 133 -4.97 -30.71 17.12
C GLU A 133 -3.42 -30.76 17.18
N GLY A 134 -2.86 -30.43 18.36
CA GLY A 134 -1.42 -30.37 18.60
C GLY A 134 -0.75 -29.05 18.21
N TYR A 135 -1.55 -28.02 17.84
CA TYR A 135 -1.05 -26.68 17.55
C TYR A 135 -1.73 -25.62 18.43
N GLU A 136 -2.23 -26.03 19.58
CA GLU A 136 -2.91 -25.16 20.53
C GLU A 136 -1.96 -24.06 20.99
N HIS A 137 -2.41 -22.81 20.89
CA HIS A 137 -1.59 -21.65 21.24
C HIS A 137 -2.46 -20.49 21.70
N ARG A 138 -1.83 -19.53 22.38
CA ARG A 138 -2.43 -18.25 22.70
C ARG A 138 -1.82 -17.17 21.81
N ASN A 139 -2.64 -16.45 21.06
CA ASN A 139 -2.24 -15.24 20.37
C ASN A 139 -2.68 -14.02 21.20
N ILE A 140 -1.81 -13.03 21.38
CA ILE A 140 -2.00 -11.87 22.24
C ILE A 140 -1.57 -10.59 21.55
N GLY A 141 -2.11 -9.46 22.02
CA GLY A 141 -1.76 -8.12 21.53
C GLY A 141 -0.59 -7.44 22.24
N LEU A 142 0.16 -8.19 23.07
CA LEU A 142 1.37 -7.72 23.74
C LEU A 142 2.61 -8.24 23.01
N GLU A 143 3.78 -7.64 23.33
CA GLU A 143 5.05 -8.14 22.78
C GLU A 143 5.33 -9.57 23.28
N ARG A 144 5.80 -10.41 22.37
CA ARG A 144 6.00 -11.83 22.58
C ARG A 144 7.46 -12.21 22.43
N ASP A 145 7.90 -13.17 23.23
CA ASP A 145 9.17 -13.84 23.02
C ASP A 145 9.23 -14.44 21.62
N SER A 146 10.34 -14.18 20.92
CA SER A 146 10.51 -14.55 19.50
C SER A 146 10.55 -16.07 19.24
N VAL A 147 10.66 -16.89 20.29
CA VAL A 147 10.70 -18.34 20.22
C VAL A 147 9.51 -18.96 20.94
N LYS A 148 9.31 -18.61 22.21
CA LYS A 148 8.30 -19.23 23.10
C LYS A 148 6.90 -18.67 22.88
N GLY A 149 6.75 -17.46 22.32
CA GLY A 149 5.45 -16.82 22.14
C GLY A 149 4.79 -16.30 23.42
N SER A 150 5.45 -16.44 24.57
CA SER A 150 4.99 -15.87 25.85
C SER A 150 5.22 -14.36 25.90
N ILE A 151 4.52 -13.65 26.79
CA ILE A 151 4.74 -12.20 27.01
C ILE A 151 6.21 -11.96 27.35
N SER A 152 6.81 -10.96 26.71
CA SER A 152 8.20 -10.57 26.93
C SER A 152 8.32 -9.06 27.06
N THR A 153 9.07 -8.61 28.07
CA THR A 153 9.48 -7.22 28.28
C THR A 153 10.99 -7.04 28.06
N ASN A 154 11.64 -8.05 27.51
CA ASN A 154 13.06 -8.00 27.21
C ASN A 154 13.32 -7.03 26.04
N PRO A 155 14.21 -6.03 26.18
CA PRO A 155 14.43 -4.97 25.18
C PRO A 155 15.03 -5.51 23.88
N GLU A 156 15.95 -6.45 23.91
CA GLU A 156 16.59 -7.03 22.73
C GLU A 156 15.58 -7.88 21.94
N ASN A 157 14.67 -8.58 22.65
CA ASN A 157 13.57 -9.30 22.01
C ASN A 157 12.59 -8.34 21.34
N HIS A 158 12.26 -7.21 21.98
CA HIS A 158 11.37 -6.21 21.41
C HIS A 158 11.93 -5.63 20.11
N GLU A 159 13.20 -5.24 20.09
CA GLU A 159 13.89 -4.76 18.88
C GLU A 159 13.85 -5.82 17.78
N LYS A 160 14.24 -7.07 18.09
CA LYS A 160 14.20 -8.20 17.15
C LYS A 160 12.83 -8.39 16.52
N MET A 161 11.78 -8.39 17.34
CA MET A 161 10.40 -8.60 16.85
C MET A 161 9.91 -7.41 16.02
N THR A 162 10.29 -6.19 16.38
CA THR A 162 9.98 -4.98 15.62
C THR A 162 10.63 -5.02 14.23
N LEU A 163 11.93 -5.34 14.17
CA LEU A 163 12.65 -5.49 12.91
C LEU A 163 12.09 -6.63 12.04
N ALA A 164 11.69 -7.75 12.64
CA ALA A 164 11.07 -8.87 11.91
C ALA A 164 9.73 -8.48 11.27
N ARG A 165 8.87 -7.73 11.98
CA ARG A 165 7.62 -7.20 11.43
C ARG A 165 7.86 -6.23 10.27
N GLN A 166 8.86 -5.35 10.40
CA GLN A 166 9.22 -4.42 9.34
C GLN A 166 9.81 -5.15 8.11
N ALA A 167 10.72 -6.09 8.32
CA ALA A 167 11.32 -6.89 7.25
C ALA A 167 10.25 -7.68 6.47
N LYS A 168 9.27 -8.27 7.16
CA LYS A 168 8.13 -8.94 6.55
C LYS A 168 7.33 -8.04 5.60
N VAL A 169 7.05 -6.81 5.99
CA VAL A 169 6.34 -5.86 5.12
C VAL A 169 7.21 -5.43 3.95
N ASN A 170 8.50 -5.15 4.20
CA ASN A 170 9.42 -4.71 3.14
C ASN A 170 9.58 -5.75 2.02
N GLN A 171 9.60 -7.04 2.36
CA GLN A 171 9.76 -8.09 1.36
C GLN A 171 8.57 -8.25 0.40
N VAL A 172 7.39 -7.70 0.73
CA VAL A 172 6.25 -7.67 -0.20
C VAL A 172 6.66 -7.00 -1.52
N ALA A 173 7.62 -6.06 -1.49
CA ALA A 173 8.21 -5.46 -2.69
C ALA A 173 8.81 -6.49 -3.69
N ASN A 174 9.16 -7.70 -3.22
CA ASN A 174 9.67 -8.77 -4.07
C ASN A 174 8.57 -9.48 -4.90
N LYS A 175 7.32 -9.32 -4.50
CA LYS A 175 6.17 -10.03 -5.04
C LYS A 175 5.22 -9.12 -5.84
N ILE A 176 5.39 -7.81 -5.74
CA ILE A 176 4.58 -6.83 -6.48
C ILE A 176 5.26 -6.45 -7.80
N PRO A 177 4.48 -6.01 -8.81
CA PRO A 177 5.03 -5.61 -10.10
C PRO A 177 5.92 -4.37 -9.99
N GLU A 178 6.83 -4.24 -10.94
CA GLU A 178 7.60 -3.01 -11.13
C GLU A 178 6.72 -1.85 -11.56
N LEU A 179 7.13 -0.64 -11.18
CA LEU A 179 6.50 0.60 -11.63
C LEU A 179 6.66 0.75 -13.15
N LYS A 180 5.54 0.86 -13.82
CA LYS A 180 5.50 1.06 -15.27
C LYS A 180 5.47 2.56 -15.61
N VAL A 181 6.18 2.90 -16.67
CA VAL A 181 6.11 4.23 -17.28
C VAL A 181 5.38 4.11 -18.60
N ILE A 182 4.43 5.00 -18.84
CA ILE A 182 3.63 5.08 -20.07
C ILE A 182 3.73 6.45 -20.70
N GLY A 183 3.21 6.62 -21.93
CA GLY A 183 3.28 7.87 -22.67
C GLY A 183 4.65 8.09 -23.33
N ASN A 184 5.09 9.32 -23.44
CA ASN A 184 6.36 9.67 -24.07
C ASN A 184 7.55 9.45 -23.12
N VAL A 185 8.04 8.23 -23.05
CA VAL A 185 9.17 7.84 -22.18
C VAL A 185 10.50 8.57 -22.48
N LYS A 186 10.60 9.25 -23.62
CA LYS A 186 11.79 10.05 -24.00
C LYS A 186 11.71 11.51 -23.51
N SER A 187 10.58 11.90 -22.91
CA SER A 187 10.42 13.21 -22.32
C SER A 187 11.35 13.40 -21.11
N ASP A 188 11.81 14.62 -20.88
CA ASP A 188 12.51 14.99 -19.65
C ASP A 188 11.58 15.10 -18.43
N THR A 189 10.26 15.09 -18.65
CA THR A 189 9.22 15.28 -17.61
C THR A 189 8.43 13.99 -17.38
N LEU A 190 8.30 13.60 -16.12
CA LEU A 190 7.46 12.53 -15.65
C LEU A 190 6.34 13.07 -14.75
N LEU A 191 5.09 12.85 -15.12
CA LEU A 191 3.96 13.04 -14.21
C LEU A 191 3.78 11.79 -13.34
N VAL A 192 3.57 12.00 -12.05
CA VAL A 192 3.41 10.93 -11.07
C VAL A 192 2.08 11.09 -10.37
N GLY A 193 1.33 10.00 -10.28
CA GLY A 193 0.08 9.94 -9.53
C GLY A 193 -0.12 8.66 -8.77
N TRP A 194 -1.19 8.61 -8.00
CA TRP A 194 -1.63 7.42 -7.28
C TRP A 194 -3.16 7.42 -7.11
N GLY A 195 -3.74 6.27 -6.78
CA GLY A 195 -5.18 6.18 -6.54
C GLY A 195 -6.04 6.66 -7.72
N SER A 196 -7.15 7.32 -7.47
CA SER A 196 -8.14 7.72 -8.48
C SER A 196 -7.68 8.80 -9.48
N THR A 197 -6.47 9.33 -9.35
CA THR A 197 -5.96 10.36 -10.25
C THR A 197 -5.47 9.84 -11.61
N GLU A 198 -5.42 8.52 -11.82
CA GLU A 198 -4.82 7.87 -12.99
C GLU A 198 -5.29 8.43 -14.31
N GLY A 199 -6.60 8.44 -14.57
CA GLY A 199 -7.16 8.86 -15.85
C GLY A 199 -6.90 10.33 -16.17
N HIS A 200 -6.98 11.21 -15.16
CA HIS A 200 -6.77 12.65 -15.31
C HIS A 200 -5.30 12.98 -15.64
N ILE A 201 -4.37 12.30 -14.94
CA ILE A 201 -2.94 12.48 -15.17
C ILE A 201 -2.52 11.89 -16.52
N HIS A 202 -3.12 10.74 -16.92
CA HIS A 202 -2.87 10.15 -18.23
C HIS A 202 -3.26 11.11 -19.35
N ALA A 203 -4.48 11.64 -19.33
CA ALA A 203 -4.93 12.61 -20.32
C ALA A 203 -4.06 13.87 -20.34
N ALA A 204 -3.63 14.36 -19.17
CA ALA A 204 -2.72 15.51 -19.10
C ALA A 204 -1.33 15.18 -19.65
N ALA A 205 -0.82 13.97 -19.41
CA ALA A 205 0.47 13.54 -19.95
C ALA A 205 0.44 13.44 -21.48
N ASP A 206 -0.65 12.94 -22.05
CA ASP A 206 -0.86 12.89 -23.50
C ASP A 206 -0.88 14.29 -24.12
N GLU A 207 -1.63 15.23 -23.52
CA GLU A 207 -1.69 16.62 -24.00
C GLU A 207 -0.35 17.35 -23.89
N LEU A 208 0.43 17.06 -22.84
CA LEU A 208 1.75 17.63 -22.61
C LEU A 208 2.86 16.94 -23.41
N GLY A 209 2.59 15.78 -24.00
CA GLY A 209 3.58 14.96 -24.67
C GLY A 209 4.69 14.46 -23.73
N CYS A 210 4.36 14.14 -22.48
CA CYS A 210 5.31 13.70 -21.49
C CYS A 210 5.05 12.24 -21.00
N ALA A 211 5.92 11.75 -20.12
CA ALA A 211 5.79 10.44 -19.51
C ALA A 211 4.90 10.50 -18.25
N MET A 212 4.32 9.36 -17.89
CA MET A 212 3.53 9.17 -16.66
C MET A 212 3.91 7.86 -15.96
N ALA A 213 3.96 7.91 -14.63
CA ALA A 213 3.99 6.74 -13.76
C ALA A 213 2.88 6.81 -12.72
N HIS A 214 2.17 5.69 -12.50
CA HIS A 214 1.06 5.63 -11.55
C HIS A 214 1.28 4.55 -10.49
N PHE A 215 1.02 4.89 -9.23
CA PHE A 215 1.25 4.01 -8.10
C PHE A 215 -0.06 3.44 -7.55
N ASN A 216 -0.15 2.11 -7.57
CA ASN A 216 -1.16 1.35 -6.85
C ASN A 216 -0.58 0.69 -5.59
N TYR A 217 0.73 0.49 -5.53
CA TYR A 217 1.46 -0.02 -4.37
C TYR A 217 2.19 1.14 -3.70
N ILE A 218 1.72 1.51 -2.52
CA ILE A 218 2.16 2.71 -1.79
C ILE A 218 3.20 2.38 -0.72
N ASN A 219 2.98 1.28 0.00
CA ASN A 219 3.93 0.78 0.99
C ASN A 219 3.88 -0.76 1.06
N PRO A 220 4.95 -1.47 0.70
CA PRO A 220 6.18 -0.94 0.12
C PRO A 220 5.98 -0.41 -1.30
N LEU A 221 6.86 0.50 -1.73
CA LEU A 221 6.94 0.96 -3.11
C LEU A 221 7.51 -0.15 -4.03
N PRO A 222 7.19 -0.16 -5.35
CA PRO A 222 7.87 -0.99 -6.32
C PRO A 222 9.39 -0.80 -6.30
N LYS A 223 10.15 -1.88 -6.48
CA LYS A 223 11.62 -1.87 -6.32
C LYS A 223 12.34 -0.88 -7.23
N ASN A 224 11.87 -0.73 -8.46
CA ASN A 224 12.46 0.16 -9.46
C ASN A 224 12.06 1.64 -9.30
N THR A 225 11.30 1.99 -8.25
CA THR A 225 10.79 3.37 -8.05
C THR A 225 11.92 4.40 -8.10
N ALA A 226 13.00 4.17 -7.37
CA ALA A 226 14.12 5.12 -7.33
C ALA A 226 14.81 5.28 -8.70
N GLU A 227 14.97 4.20 -9.44
CA GLU A 227 15.53 4.21 -10.79
C GLU A 227 14.64 4.99 -11.76
N VAL A 228 13.34 4.70 -11.78
CA VAL A 228 12.38 5.40 -12.62
C VAL A 228 12.36 6.89 -12.32
N LEU A 229 12.25 7.30 -11.04
CA LEU A 229 12.18 8.72 -10.71
C LEU A 229 13.48 9.47 -11.04
N LYS A 230 14.64 8.83 -10.89
CA LYS A 230 15.96 9.44 -11.19
C LYS A 230 16.26 9.54 -12.68
N SER A 231 15.53 8.82 -13.54
CA SER A 231 15.73 8.86 -14.98
C SER A 231 15.13 10.11 -15.65
N TYR A 232 14.36 10.91 -14.89
CA TYR A 232 13.72 12.13 -15.38
C TYR A 232 14.28 13.39 -14.75
N LYS A 233 14.45 14.46 -15.55
CA LYS A 233 14.92 15.76 -15.05
C LYS A 233 13.86 16.48 -14.21
N ARG A 234 12.58 16.29 -14.54
CA ARG A 234 11.43 16.90 -13.87
C ARG A 234 10.45 15.80 -13.48
N VAL A 235 10.25 15.60 -12.19
CA VAL A 235 9.25 14.68 -11.65
C VAL A 235 8.18 15.48 -10.94
N ILE A 236 6.94 15.42 -11.43
CA ILE A 236 5.84 16.24 -10.94
C ILE A 236 4.76 15.34 -10.36
N VAL A 237 4.59 15.38 -9.04
CA VAL A 237 3.57 14.60 -8.33
C VAL A 237 2.25 15.36 -8.33
N CYS A 238 1.20 14.73 -8.88
CA CYS A 238 -0.15 15.29 -8.94
C CYS A 238 -1.05 14.53 -7.98
N GLU A 239 -1.60 15.20 -6.95
CA GLU A 239 -2.40 14.55 -5.92
C GLU A 239 -3.52 15.44 -5.36
N LEU A 240 -4.59 14.78 -4.88
CA LEU A 240 -5.77 15.46 -4.34
C LEU A 240 -5.61 15.68 -2.82
N ASN A 241 -4.47 16.24 -2.42
CA ASN A 241 -4.12 16.63 -1.07
C ASN A 241 -2.94 17.61 -1.09
N ASN A 242 -2.40 17.99 0.04
CA ASN A 242 -1.29 18.95 0.15
C ASN A 242 0.10 18.27 0.13
N GLY A 243 0.34 17.34 -0.80
CA GLY A 243 1.66 16.76 -1.02
C GLY A 243 2.01 15.58 -0.12
N GLN A 244 1.04 14.75 0.27
CA GLN A 244 1.28 13.59 1.14
C GLN A 244 2.14 12.53 0.45
N PHE A 245 1.84 12.20 -0.81
CA PHE A 245 2.62 11.21 -1.55
C PHE A 245 3.99 11.75 -1.95
N ALA A 246 4.08 13.03 -2.35
CA ALA A 246 5.36 13.67 -2.59
C ALA A 246 6.26 13.65 -1.34
N SER A 247 5.68 13.86 -0.15
CA SER A 247 6.40 13.75 1.12
C SER A 247 6.87 12.32 1.40
N LEU A 248 6.01 11.33 1.16
CA LEU A 248 6.37 9.91 1.27
C LEU A 248 7.52 9.56 0.31
N LEU A 249 7.43 9.95 -0.96
CA LEU A 249 8.50 9.71 -1.94
C LEU A 249 9.82 10.35 -1.52
N ARG A 250 9.82 11.60 -1.02
CA ARG A 250 11.03 12.26 -0.49
C ARG A 250 11.66 11.51 0.66
N SER A 251 10.85 10.88 1.51
CA SER A 251 11.36 10.07 2.63
C SER A 251 11.99 8.74 2.19
N LYS A 252 11.63 8.25 1.00
CA LYS A 252 12.07 6.93 0.49
C LYS A 252 13.11 7.01 -0.62
N VAL A 253 13.12 8.11 -1.38
CA VAL A 253 13.99 8.26 -2.55
C VAL A 253 14.75 9.58 -2.44
N SER A 254 16.07 9.49 -2.28
CA SER A 254 16.95 10.65 -2.25
C SER A 254 17.43 11.06 -3.64
N GLY A 255 17.79 12.33 -3.82
CA GLY A 255 18.41 12.85 -5.04
C GLY A 255 17.46 13.08 -6.20
N VAL A 256 16.15 13.18 -5.95
CA VAL A 256 15.14 13.52 -6.96
C VAL A 256 14.50 14.87 -6.59
N ASN A 257 14.45 15.81 -7.54
CA ASN A 257 13.71 17.04 -7.36
C ASN A 257 12.23 16.82 -7.68
N LEU A 258 11.41 16.63 -6.63
CA LEU A 258 9.98 16.43 -6.76
C LEU A 258 9.24 17.78 -6.75
N LEU A 259 8.67 18.14 -7.89
CA LEU A 259 7.70 19.22 -8.02
C LEU A 259 6.29 18.70 -7.70
N GLN A 260 5.32 19.58 -7.49
CA GLN A 260 3.98 19.19 -7.08
C GLN A 260 2.89 19.99 -7.78
N VAL A 261 1.81 19.30 -8.13
CA VAL A 261 0.51 19.87 -8.50
C VAL A 261 -0.53 19.32 -7.52
N ASN A 262 -0.96 20.14 -6.58
CA ASN A 262 -1.85 19.74 -5.49
C ASN A 262 -3.23 20.36 -5.67
N SER A 263 -4.29 19.63 -5.30
CA SER A 263 -5.65 20.13 -5.24
C SER A 263 -6.36 19.65 -3.96
N MET A 264 -7.03 20.55 -3.25
CA MET A 264 -7.78 20.28 -2.01
C MET A 264 -9.19 20.91 -2.16
N LYS A 265 -9.85 20.62 -3.28
CA LYS A 265 -11.15 21.25 -3.63
C LYS A 265 -12.34 20.32 -3.38
N GLY A 266 -12.10 19.09 -2.89
CA GLY A 266 -13.14 18.07 -2.79
C GLY A 266 -13.67 17.60 -4.15
N GLN A 267 -12.86 17.69 -5.20
CA GLN A 267 -13.22 17.37 -6.59
C GLN A 267 -12.05 16.65 -7.29
N PRO A 268 -12.36 15.78 -8.27
CA PRO A 268 -11.30 15.25 -9.13
C PRO A 268 -10.55 16.37 -9.86
N PHE A 269 -9.35 16.09 -10.32
CA PHE A 269 -8.63 17.02 -11.18
C PHE A 269 -9.41 17.33 -12.45
N GLN A 270 -9.27 18.58 -12.94
CA GLN A 270 -9.54 18.89 -14.34
C GLN A 270 -8.21 18.76 -15.10
N VAL A 271 -8.24 18.18 -16.29
CA VAL A 271 -7.03 17.96 -17.10
C VAL A 271 -6.34 19.28 -17.40
N GLU A 272 -7.11 20.31 -17.74
CA GLU A 272 -6.64 21.67 -18.03
C GLU A 272 -5.90 22.30 -16.83
N ASP A 273 -6.37 22.06 -15.60
CA ASP A 273 -5.73 22.56 -14.39
C ASP A 273 -4.34 21.92 -14.19
N ILE A 274 -4.22 20.61 -14.46
CA ILE A 274 -2.92 19.91 -14.42
C ILE A 274 -1.99 20.49 -15.49
N VAL A 275 -2.46 20.56 -16.73
CA VAL A 275 -1.68 21.05 -17.88
C VAL A 275 -1.19 22.47 -17.63
N LYS A 276 -2.07 23.37 -17.19
CA LYS A 276 -1.72 24.76 -16.85
C LYS A 276 -0.68 24.84 -15.74
N SER A 277 -0.86 24.05 -14.67
CA SER A 277 0.06 24.04 -13.53
C SER A 277 1.43 23.51 -13.93
N VAL A 278 1.49 22.42 -14.72
CA VAL A 278 2.76 21.83 -15.21
C VAL A 278 3.53 22.77 -16.12
N LYS A 279 2.83 23.56 -16.96
CA LYS A 279 3.45 24.58 -17.82
C LYS A 279 3.99 25.78 -17.03
N ALA A 280 3.48 26.03 -15.83
CA ALA A 280 3.91 27.11 -14.96
C ALA A 280 5.10 26.76 -14.05
N LEU A 281 5.41 25.48 -13.86
CA LEU A 281 6.54 24.95 -13.10
C LEU A 281 7.82 24.92 -13.96
#